data_6ea37777db7eb9e05bcfc27b865185f8
#
_entry.id   6ea37777db7eb9e05bcfc27b865185f8
#
_cell.length_a   1.000
_cell.length_b   1.000
_cell.length_c   1.000
_cell.angle_alpha   90.00
_cell.angle_beta   90.00
_cell.angle_gamma   90.00
#
_symmetry.space_group_name_H-M   'P 1'
#
loop_
_entity.id
_entity.type
_entity.pdbx_description
1 polymer ?
#
loop_
_entity_poly.entity_id
_entity_poly.type
_entity_poly.pdbx_seq_one_letter_code
_entity_poly.pdbx_strand_id
1 'polypeptide(L)'
;MKKFFLVIVLILVASGVFLLVNHQLKLMKYDFKGDSINGPVTMKSFDGEYKIAYFGYVFCPDVCPTTLTLVATALDDLKYKDVKILFATLDIKRDDVKTCDEFAKYFYPNSTCLRFDDKELDRVTKSYGVKYQIVDLKDSVMKYSVAHSSSIYLFDKKGRFVKEVSNLTYENVKKEIENLIKNH
;
A
#
# COMPACT_ATOMS: atom_id res chain seq x y z
N MET A 1 7.30 22.72 47.24
CA MET A 1 8.27 22.37 46.18
C MET A 1 8.15 20.91 45.75
N LYS A 2 8.19 19.90 46.64
CA LYS A 2 8.12 18.45 46.25
C LYS A 2 6.81 18.07 45.48
N LYS A 3 5.65 18.58 45.91
CA LYS A 3 4.35 18.30 45.26
C LYS A 3 4.31 18.91 43.83
N PHE A 4 4.86 20.10 43.64
CA PHE A 4 4.91 20.76 42.31
C PHE A 4 5.83 20.02 41.38
N PHE A 5 7.02 19.59 41.86
CA PHE A 5 7.94 18.77 41.08
C PHE A 5 7.32 17.43 40.67
N LEU A 6 6.59 16.76 41.57
CA LEU A 6 5.89 15.52 41.26
C LEU A 6 4.85 15.70 40.14
N VAL A 7 4.08 16.79 40.17
CA VAL A 7 3.09 17.10 39.12
C VAL A 7 3.76 17.31 37.75
N ILE A 8 4.89 18.03 37.71
CA ILE A 8 5.63 18.22 36.46
C ILE A 8 6.13 16.88 35.90
N VAL A 9 6.69 16.02 36.75
CA VAL A 9 7.15 14.70 36.33
C VAL A 9 6.01 13.86 35.77
N LEU A 10 4.82 13.87 36.42
CA LEU A 10 3.64 13.15 35.93
C LEU A 10 3.17 13.67 34.58
N ILE A 11 3.18 14.98 34.35
CA ILE A 11 2.80 15.58 33.05
C ILE A 11 3.79 15.16 31.96
N LEU A 12 5.09 15.17 32.24
CA LEU A 12 6.11 14.75 31.27
C LEU A 12 5.99 13.26 30.91
N VAL A 13 5.74 12.40 31.90
CA VAL A 13 5.51 10.97 31.67
C VAL A 13 4.22 10.76 30.84
N ALA A 14 3.12 11.41 31.19
CA ALA A 14 1.87 11.32 30.46
C ALA A 14 2.01 11.80 29.02
N SER A 15 2.71 12.92 28.79
CA SER A 15 2.97 13.42 27.43
C SER A 15 3.86 12.46 26.62
N GLY A 16 4.89 11.88 27.25
CA GLY A 16 5.75 10.87 26.62
C GLY A 16 4.96 9.61 26.19
N VAL A 17 4.13 9.09 27.10
CA VAL A 17 3.24 7.95 26.81
C VAL A 17 2.25 8.29 25.67
N PHE A 18 1.65 9.47 25.71
CA PHE A 18 0.73 9.93 24.68
C PHE A 18 1.41 10.00 23.29
N LEU A 19 2.62 10.53 23.21
CA LEU A 19 3.39 10.59 21.95
C LEU A 19 3.75 9.20 21.44
N LEU A 20 4.15 8.28 22.32
CA LEU A 20 4.45 6.89 21.96
C LEU A 20 3.21 6.16 21.43
N VAL A 21 2.07 6.30 22.11
CA VAL A 21 0.81 5.68 21.68
C VAL A 21 0.38 6.23 20.31
N ASN A 22 0.41 7.54 20.12
CA ASN A 22 0.06 8.15 18.84
C ASN A 22 1.02 7.71 17.71
N HIS A 23 2.31 7.55 18.01
CA HIS A 23 3.28 7.03 17.05
C HIS A 23 2.94 5.59 16.65
N GLN A 24 2.64 4.72 17.62
CA GLN A 24 2.22 3.33 17.35
C GLN A 24 0.92 3.26 16.55
N LEU A 25 -0.07 4.08 16.88
CA LEU A 25 -1.34 4.13 16.14
C LEU A 25 -1.14 4.55 14.68
N LYS A 26 -0.22 5.48 14.40
CA LYS A 26 0.14 5.86 13.02
C LYS A 26 0.79 4.72 12.25
N LEU A 27 1.68 3.94 12.88
CA LEU A 27 2.31 2.78 12.26
C LEU A 27 1.27 1.69 11.96
N MET A 28 0.34 1.44 12.88
CA MET A 28 -0.70 0.43 12.73
C MET A 28 -1.78 0.80 11.70
N LYS A 29 -1.96 2.09 11.39
CA LYS A 29 -3.01 2.53 10.47
C LYS A 29 -2.93 1.86 9.10
N TYR A 30 -1.72 1.73 8.56
CA TYR A 30 -1.47 1.18 7.23
C TYR A 30 -0.95 -0.26 7.24
N ASP A 31 -0.87 -0.87 8.43
CA ASP A 31 -0.52 -2.29 8.52
C ASP A 31 -1.67 -3.16 8.01
N PHE A 32 -1.36 -4.38 7.61
CA PHE A 32 -2.32 -5.35 7.09
C PHE A 32 -1.92 -6.77 7.47
N LYS A 33 -2.90 -7.68 7.38
CA LYS A 33 -2.70 -9.12 7.43
C LYS A 33 -3.28 -9.72 6.16
N GLY A 34 -2.44 -10.22 5.29
CA GLY A 34 -2.87 -10.76 4.00
C GLY A 34 -2.09 -12.01 3.63
N ASP A 35 -2.56 -12.66 2.58
CA ASP A 35 -1.88 -13.79 1.97
C ASP A 35 -1.10 -13.35 0.74
N SER A 36 0.09 -13.90 0.59
CA SER A 36 0.94 -13.79 -0.59
C SER A 36 1.24 -15.18 -1.14
N ILE A 37 1.92 -15.27 -2.28
CA ILE A 37 2.37 -16.55 -2.85
C ILE A 37 3.29 -17.33 -1.89
N ASN A 38 3.95 -16.64 -0.96
CA ASN A 38 4.85 -17.23 0.04
C ASN A 38 4.16 -17.45 1.40
N GLY A 39 2.84 -17.32 1.49
CA GLY A 39 2.07 -17.46 2.73
C GLY A 39 1.67 -16.13 3.35
N PRO A 40 1.23 -16.14 4.63
CA PRO A 40 0.74 -14.96 5.33
C PRO A 40 1.80 -13.88 5.49
N VAL A 41 1.42 -12.63 5.27
CA VAL A 41 2.30 -11.45 5.34
C VAL A 41 1.63 -10.26 6.01
N THR A 42 2.48 -9.38 6.55
CA THR A 42 2.13 -8.07 7.08
C THR A 42 3.01 -7.01 6.43
N MET A 43 2.79 -5.72 6.69
CA MET A 43 3.71 -4.67 6.23
C MET A 43 5.15 -4.93 6.67
N LYS A 44 5.35 -5.45 7.89
CA LYS A 44 6.66 -5.77 8.46
C LYS A 44 7.40 -6.89 7.71
N SER A 45 6.68 -7.77 7.01
CA SER A 45 7.29 -8.84 6.20
C SER A 45 8.18 -8.30 5.07
N PHE A 46 8.05 -7.01 4.75
CA PHE A 46 8.79 -6.33 3.69
C PHE A 46 9.77 -5.26 4.23
N ASP A 47 10.16 -5.35 5.51
CA ASP A 47 11.16 -4.44 6.10
C ASP A 47 12.50 -4.54 5.35
N GLY A 48 13.16 -3.40 5.20
CA GLY A 48 14.42 -3.28 4.46
C GLY A 48 14.26 -2.78 3.01
N GLU A 49 13.08 -2.91 2.41
CA GLU A 49 12.76 -2.38 1.07
C GLU A 49 11.85 -1.15 1.20
N TYR A 50 11.93 -0.20 0.26
CA TYR A 50 10.85 0.77 0.07
C TYR A 50 9.64 0.06 -0.52
N LYS A 51 8.42 0.49 -0.19
CA LYS A 51 7.21 -0.14 -0.71
C LYS A 51 6.36 0.87 -1.45
N ILE A 52 5.79 0.40 -2.56
CA ILE A 52 4.76 1.11 -3.31
C ILE A 52 3.53 0.21 -3.31
N ALA A 53 2.53 0.54 -2.50
CA ALA A 53 1.27 -0.19 -2.51
C ALA A 53 0.32 0.40 -3.57
N TYR A 54 -0.34 -0.49 -4.32
CA TYR A 54 -1.34 -0.16 -5.31
C TYR A 54 -2.52 -1.12 -5.20
N PHE A 55 -3.72 -0.56 -5.20
CA PHE A 55 -4.97 -1.32 -5.15
C PHE A 55 -5.56 -1.45 -6.56
N GLY A 56 -5.86 -2.67 -6.97
CA GLY A 56 -6.36 -2.96 -8.29
C GLY A 56 -6.96 -4.35 -8.40
N TYR A 57 -7.07 -4.90 -9.61
CA TYR A 57 -7.51 -6.26 -9.85
C TYR A 57 -6.96 -6.78 -11.19
N VAL A 58 -6.82 -8.10 -11.31
CA VAL A 58 -6.16 -8.73 -12.48
C VAL A 58 -6.90 -8.47 -13.78
N PHE A 59 -8.24 -8.54 -13.75
CA PHE A 59 -9.08 -8.37 -14.94
C PHE A 59 -9.37 -6.90 -15.27
N CYS A 60 -8.59 -5.96 -14.76
CA CYS A 60 -8.71 -4.55 -15.11
C CYS A 60 -8.18 -4.32 -16.54
N PRO A 61 -9.01 -3.79 -17.47
CA PRO A 61 -8.62 -3.71 -18.87
C PRO A 61 -7.67 -2.55 -19.20
N ASP A 62 -7.51 -1.56 -18.30
CA ASP A 62 -6.82 -0.31 -18.63
C ASP A 62 -6.03 0.28 -17.46
N VAL A 63 -6.67 0.78 -16.42
CA VAL A 63 -6.03 1.63 -15.39
C VAL A 63 -4.95 0.87 -14.61
N CYS A 64 -5.18 -0.41 -14.25
CA CYS A 64 -4.21 -1.17 -13.48
C CYS A 64 -2.92 -1.47 -14.25
N PRO A 65 -2.97 -2.03 -15.48
CA PRO A 65 -1.76 -2.25 -16.28
C PRO A 65 -1.03 -0.94 -16.59
N THR A 66 -1.77 0.14 -16.89
CA THR A 66 -1.18 1.45 -17.15
C THR A 66 -0.43 1.99 -15.92
N THR A 67 -1.03 1.92 -14.74
CA THR A 67 -0.39 2.39 -13.49
C THR A 67 0.84 1.56 -13.14
N LEU A 68 0.75 0.22 -13.23
CA LEU A 68 1.88 -0.66 -12.93
C LEU A 68 3.04 -0.44 -13.91
N THR A 69 2.77 -0.29 -15.21
CA THR A 69 3.77 0.04 -16.23
C THR A 69 4.45 1.37 -15.92
N LEU A 70 3.66 2.40 -15.57
CA LEU A 70 4.16 3.73 -15.23
C LEU A 70 5.11 3.68 -14.03
N VAL A 71 4.74 2.97 -12.96
CA VAL A 71 5.59 2.81 -11.78
C VAL A 71 6.85 2.02 -12.11
N ALA A 72 6.73 0.91 -12.84
CA ALA A 72 7.86 0.09 -13.27
C ALA A 72 8.86 0.89 -14.11
N THR A 73 8.38 1.65 -15.10
CA THR A 73 9.23 2.51 -15.95
C THR A 73 9.96 3.56 -15.12
N ALA A 74 9.27 4.19 -14.15
CA ALA A 74 9.91 5.16 -13.28
C ALA A 74 11.02 4.53 -12.40
N LEU A 75 10.81 3.31 -11.90
CA LEU A 75 11.81 2.56 -11.12
C LEU A 75 13.02 2.16 -11.97
N ASP A 76 12.78 1.69 -13.20
CA ASP A 76 13.85 1.31 -14.15
C ASP A 76 14.72 2.52 -14.51
N ASP A 77 14.12 3.66 -14.77
CA ASP A 77 14.84 4.90 -15.08
C ASP A 77 15.68 5.40 -13.88
N LEU A 78 15.16 5.26 -12.68
CA LEU A 78 15.89 5.60 -11.45
C LEU A 78 16.98 4.56 -11.13
N LYS A 79 17.01 3.41 -11.82
CA LYS A 79 17.94 2.29 -11.59
C LYS A 79 17.96 1.80 -10.14
N TYR A 80 16.83 1.91 -9.45
CA TYR A 80 16.72 1.58 -8.05
C TYR A 80 16.01 0.23 -7.87
N LYS A 81 16.68 -0.74 -7.21
CA LYS A 81 16.21 -2.12 -7.11
C LYS A 81 15.58 -2.48 -5.77
N ASP A 82 15.85 -1.69 -4.72
CA ASP A 82 15.36 -1.96 -3.35
C ASP A 82 13.94 -1.39 -3.12
N VAL A 83 13.10 -1.45 -4.14
CA VAL A 83 11.69 -1.06 -4.07
C VAL A 83 10.82 -2.27 -4.36
N LYS A 84 9.84 -2.52 -3.54
CA LYS A 84 8.84 -3.57 -3.73
C LYS A 84 7.49 -2.97 -4.08
N ILE A 85 6.84 -3.50 -5.12
CA ILE A 85 5.45 -3.19 -5.42
C ILE A 85 4.56 -4.18 -4.67
N LEU A 86 3.66 -3.68 -3.84
CA LEU A 86 2.63 -4.42 -3.14
C LEU A 86 1.30 -4.21 -3.88
N PHE A 87 0.93 -5.18 -4.72
CA PHE A 87 -0.32 -5.15 -5.47
C PHE A 87 -1.43 -5.79 -4.65
N ALA A 88 -2.33 -4.98 -4.09
CA ALA A 88 -3.45 -5.42 -3.28
C ALA A 88 -4.70 -5.62 -4.14
N THR A 89 -5.15 -6.88 -4.29
CA THR A 89 -6.35 -7.12 -5.09
C THR A 89 -7.62 -6.67 -4.38
N LEU A 90 -8.49 -5.99 -5.14
CA LEU A 90 -9.86 -5.59 -4.76
C LEU A 90 -10.89 -6.62 -5.18
N ASP A 91 -10.52 -7.58 -6.03
CA ASP A 91 -11.41 -8.61 -6.56
C ASP A 91 -11.10 -10.00 -5.99
N ILE A 92 -11.24 -10.14 -4.71
CA ILE A 92 -10.94 -11.39 -4.00
C ILE A 92 -11.81 -12.58 -4.42
N LYS A 93 -12.83 -12.36 -5.26
CA LYS A 93 -13.68 -13.42 -5.81
C LYS A 93 -13.09 -14.07 -7.05
N ARG A 94 -12.43 -13.31 -7.93
CA ARG A 94 -11.83 -13.80 -9.17
C ARG A 94 -10.31 -13.96 -9.08
N ASP A 95 -9.65 -13.11 -8.29
CA ASP A 95 -8.20 -13.09 -8.20
C ASP A 95 -7.73 -14.04 -7.10
N ASP A 96 -7.19 -15.20 -7.48
CA ASP A 96 -6.40 -16.02 -6.58
C ASP A 96 -4.98 -15.45 -6.41
N VAL A 97 -4.29 -15.88 -5.35
CA VAL A 97 -2.96 -15.37 -5.02
C VAL A 97 -1.94 -15.59 -6.14
N LYS A 98 -2.00 -16.76 -6.80
CA LYS A 98 -1.03 -17.14 -7.84
C LYS A 98 -1.19 -16.27 -9.08
N THR A 99 -2.40 -16.21 -9.63
CA THR A 99 -2.71 -15.40 -10.82
C THR A 99 -2.42 -13.92 -10.58
N CYS A 100 -2.75 -13.44 -9.39
CA CYS A 100 -2.50 -12.05 -9.00
C CYS A 100 -0.99 -11.75 -8.85
N ASP A 101 -0.21 -12.68 -8.30
CA ASP A 101 1.24 -12.52 -8.15
C ASP A 101 1.96 -12.57 -9.51
N GLU A 102 1.55 -13.47 -10.40
CA GLU A 102 2.03 -13.55 -11.78
C GLU A 102 1.72 -12.24 -12.54
N PHE A 103 0.51 -11.70 -12.39
CA PHE A 103 0.12 -10.43 -12.98
C PHE A 103 1.00 -9.28 -12.47
N ALA A 104 1.19 -9.14 -11.17
CA ALA A 104 2.00 -8.06 -10.61
C ALA A 104 3.47 -8.16 -11.06
N LYS A 105 4.05 -9.36 -11.06
CA LYS A 105 5.44 -9.62 -11.47
C LYS A 105 5.67 -9.44 -12.96
N TYR A 106 4.64 -9.56 -13.79
CA TYR A 106 4.74 -9.28 -15.22
C TYR A 106 5.17 -7.83 -15.48
N PHE A 107 4.74 -6.88 -14.67
CA PHE A 107 5.11 -5.46 -14.79
C PHE A 107 6.43 -5.15 -14.07
N TYR A 108 6.63 -5.70 -12.88
CA TYR A 108 7.84 -5.45 -12.11
C TYR A 108 8.24 -6.70 -11.32
N PRO A 109 9.44 -7.28 -11.56
CA PRO A 109 9.83 -8.55 -10.96
C PRO A 109 9.81 -8.57 -9.43
N ASN A 110 10.17 -7.43 -8.77
CA ASN A 110 10.09 -7.29 -7.32
C ASN A 110 8.70 -6.81 -6.87
N SER A 111 7.66 -7.50 -7.34
CA SER A 111 6.29 -7.29 -6.91
C SER A 111 5.78 -8.46 -6.07
N THR A 112 4.75 -8.23 -5.29
CA THR A 112 4.03 -9.25 -4.53
C THR A 112 2.54 -8.92 -4.54
N CYS A 113 1.70 -9.92 -4.87
CA CYS A 113 0.27 -9.80 -4.68
C CYS A 113 -0.08 -9.93 -3.19
N LEU A 114 -0.99 -9.09 -2.74
CA LEU A 114 -1.64 -9.17 -1.43
C LEU A 114 -3.10 -9.49 -1.63
N ARG A 115 -3.55 -10.60 -1.06
CA ARG A 115 -4.95 -11.00 -1.01
C ARG A 115 -5.42 -10.98 0.43
N PHE A 116 -6.55 -10.36 0.68
CA PHE A 116 -7.17 -10.23 1.99
C PHE A 116 -8.43 -11.08 2.09
N ASP A 117 -8.87 -11.40 3.30
CA ASP A 117 -10.26 -11.80 3.52
C ASP A 117 -11.20 -10.58 3.43
N ASP A 118 -12.51 -10.81 3.37
CA ASP A 118 -13.51 -9.72 3.23
C ASP A 118 -13.40 -8.66 4.33
N LYS A 119 -13.18 -9.10 5.57
CA LYS A 119 -13.10 -8.21 6.74
C LYS A 119 -11.84 -7.35 6.70
N GLU A 120 -10.72 -7.97 6.36
CA GLU A 120 -9.44 -7.26 6.28
C GLU A 120 -9.40 -6.34 5.05
N LEU A 121 -9.98 -6.75 3.92
CA LEU A 121 -10.12 -5.90 2.73
C LEU A 121 -10.91 -4.61 3.06
N ASP A 122 -12.05 -4.75 3.74
CA ASP A 122 -12.85 -3.59 4.20
C ASP A 122 -12.04 -2.68 5.14
N ARG A 123 -11.32 -3.25 6.09
CA ARG A 123 -10.48 -2.49 7.02
C ARG A 123 -9.34 -1.76 6.31
N VAL A 124 -8.61 -2.45 5.44
CA VAL A 124 -7.45 -1.91 4.73
C VAL A 124 -7.90 -0.82 3.77
N THR A 125 -8.93 -1.06 2.96
CA THR A 125 -9.43 -0.04 2.02
C THR A 125 -9.89 1.22 2.73
N LYS A 126 -10.57 1.11 3.87
CA LYS A 126 -10.92 2.26 4.73
C LYS A 126 -9.69 2.99 5.27
N SER A 127 -8.69 2.25 5.73
CA SER A 127 -7.46 2.81 6.30
C SER A 127 -6.64 3.59 5.28
N TYR A 128 -6.60 3.09 4.05
CA TYR A 128 -5.90 3.73 2.93
C TYR A 128 -6.76 4.80 2.21
N GLY A 129 -8.06 4.89 2.51
CA GLY A 129 -8.98 5.80 1.83
C GLY A 129 -9.36 5.33 0.42
N VAL A 130 -9.13 4.06 0.11
CA VAL A 130 -9.48 3.45 -1.18
C VAL A 130 -11.00 3.30 -1.27
N LYS A 131 -11.57 3.86 -2.32
CA LYS A 131 -12.99 3.66 -2.68
C LYS A 131 -13.07 2.67 -3.82
N TYR A 132 -13.92 1.66 -3.70
CA TYR A 132 -14.17 0.71 -4.78
C TYR A 132 -15.62 0.25 -4.79
N GLN A 133 -16.08 -0.19 -5.94
CA GLN A 133 -17.45 -0.70 -6.16
C GLN A 133 -17.44 -1.73 -7.25
N ILE A 134 -18.19 -2.82 -7.05
CA ILE A 134 -18.50 -3.79 -8.09
C ILE A 134 -19.58 -3.20 -9.01
N VAL A 135 -19.33 -3.20 -10.29
CA VAL A 135 -20.22 -2.68 -11.33
C VAL A 135 -20.61 -3.82 -12.29
N ASP A 136 -21.87 -4.21 -12.29
CA ASP A 136 -22.36 -5.28 -13.15
C ASP A 136 -22.28 -4.88 -14.64
N LEU A 137 -21.80 -5.80 -15.46
CA LEU A 137 -21.71 -5.67 -16.92
C LEU A 137 -22.60 -6.72 -17.58
N LYS A 138 -23.88 -6.40 -17.78
CA LYS A 138 -24.93 -7.34 -18.21
C LYS A 138 -24.60 -8.11 -19.50
N ASP A 139 -23.94 -7.47 -20.47
CA ASP A 139 -23.65 -8.01 -21.80
C ASP A 139 -22.14 -8.35 -21.99
N SER A 140 -21.38 -8.45 -20.92
CA SER A 140 -19.95 -8.75 -20.98
C SER A 140 -19.62 -10.14 -20.45
N VAL A 141 -18.69 -10.83 -21.11
CA VAL A 141 -18.07 -12.08 -20.62
C VAL A 141 -17.46 -11.89 -19.22
N MET A 142 -17.05 -10.67 -18.91
CA MET A 142 -16.45 -10.31 -17.61
C MET A 142 -17.48 -10.28 -16.48
N LYS A 143 -18.78 -10.26 -16.77
CA LYS A 143 -19.92 -10.16 -15.84
C LYS A 143 -19.93 -8.89 -14.98
N TYR A 144 -18.81 -8.45 -14.50
CA TYR A 144 -18.65 -7.21 -13.74
C TYR A 144 -17.24 -6.63 -13.89
N SER A 145 -17.11 -5.35 -13.57
CA SER A 145 -15.84 -4.65 -13.35
C SER A 145 -15.75 -4.16 -11.91
N VAL A 146 -14.54 -3.73 -11.48
CA VAL A 146 -14.33 -3.09 -10.19
C VAL A 146 -13.92 -1.64 -10.44
N ALA A 147 -14.86 -0.72 -10.27
CA ALA A 147 -14.54 0.71 -10.26
C ALA A 147 -13.83 1.04 -8.96
N HIS A 148 -12.68 1.70 -9.04
CA HIS A 148 -11.91 2.08 -7.84
C HIS A 148 -11.16 3.39 -8.01
N SER A 149 -10.82 4.04 -6.89
CA SER A 149 -9.90 5.16 -6.87
C SER A 149 -8.48 4.69 -7.21
N SER A 150 -7.78 5.47 -8.05
CA SER A 150 -6.41 5.14 -8.46
C SER A 150 -5.43 6.06 -7.73
N SER A 151 -4.63 5.49 -6.85
CA SER A 151 -3.51 6.14 -6.16
C SER A 151 -2.46 5.10 -5.84
N ILE A 152 -1.20 5.50 -5.79
CA ILE A 152 -0.13 4.71 -5.21
C ILE A 152 0.22 5.25 -3.82
N TYR A 153 0.61 4.36 -2.92
CA TYR A 153 0.94 4.68 -1.54
C TYR A 153 2.39 4.34 -1.27
N LEU A 154 3.18 5.32 -0.88
CA LEU A 154 4.61 5.23 -0.70
C LEU A 154 4.96 4.98 0.77
N PHE A 155 5.84 4.02 1.02
CA PHE A 155 6.32 3.67 2.36
C PHE A 155 7.83 3.57 2.38
N ASP A 156 8.42 3.98 3.49
CA ASP A 156 9.85 3.83 3.73
C ASP A 156 10.25 2.35 4.00
N LYS A 157 11.54 2.14 4.23
CA LYS A 157 12.11 0.80 4.49
C LYS A 157 11.56 0.14 5.76
N LYS A 158 11.03 0.91 6.71
CA LYS A 158 10.40 0.44 7.96
C LYS A 158 8.88 0.32 7.87
N GLY A 159 8.30 0.43 6.67
CA GLY A 159 6.84 0.36 6.47
C GLY A 159 6.07 1.59 6.98
N ARG A 160 6.75 2.71 7.25
CA ARG A 160 6.07 3.94 7.65
C ARG A 160 5.53 4.64 6.40
N PHE A 161 4.26 5.02 6.47
CA PHE A 161 3.61 5.77 5.39
C PHE A 161 4.30 7.12 5.18
N VAL A 162 4.64 7.40 3.93
CA VAL A 162 5.28 8.65 3.51
C VAL A 162 4.27 9.52 2.77
N LYS A 163 3.63 8.99 1.72
CA LYS A 163 2.76 9.78 0.86
C LYS A 163 1.79 8.95 0.05
N GLU A 164 0.60 9.50 -0.21
CA GLU A 164 -0.30 9.09 -1.28
C GLU A 164 -0.04 9.92 -2.53
N VAL A 165 0.05 9.28 -3.69
CA VAL A 165 0.23 9.94 -5.00
C VAL A 165 -0.98 9.59 -5.85
N SER A 166 -1.88 10.57 -6.06
CA SER A 166 -3.09 10.45 -6.88
C SER A 166 -2.92 11.04 -8.29
N ASN A 167 -1.97 11.95 -8.47
CA ASN A 167 -1.60 12.42 -9.81
C ASN A 167 -0.61 11.43 -10.43
N LEU A 168 -1.13 10.49 -11.21
CA LEU A 168 -0.38 9.40 -11.83
C LEU A 168 0.17 9.77 -13.22
N THR A 169 0.75 10.97 -13.35
CA THR A 169 1.59 11.29 -14.51
C THR A 169 3.01 10.75 -14.29
N TYR A 170 3.70 10.38 -15.38
CA TYR A 170 5.05 9.82 -15.32
C TYR A 170 6.02 10.73 -14.53
N GLU A 171 6.05 12.01 -14.86
CA GLU A 171 6.94 12.98 -14.21
C GLU A 171 6.69 13.09 -12.70
N ASN A 172 5.41 13.10 -12.31
CA ASN A 172 5.06 13.21 -10.91
C ASN A 172 5.38 11.90 -10.14
N VAL A 173 5.05 10.74 -10.71
CA VAL A 173 5.35 9.45 -10.07
C VAL A 173 6.86 9.26 -9.91
N LYS A 174 7.66 9.52 -10.96
CA LYS A 174 9.11 9.45 -10.91
C LYS A 174 9.70 10.37 -9.83
N LYS A 175 9.25 11.63 -9.79
CA LYS A 175 9.66 12.61 -8.78
C LYS A 175 9.35 12.14 -7.36
N GLU A 176 8.15 11.62 -7.13
CA GLU A 176 7.75 11.20 -5.78
C GLU A 176 8.47 9.93 -5.33
N ILE A 177 8.77 8.99 -6.25
CA ILE A 177 9.62 7.83 -5.95
C ILE A 177 11.06 8.28 -5.64
N GLU A 178 11.60 9.20 -6.43
CA GLU A 178 12.94 9.76 -6.17
C GLU A 178 13.02 10.46 -4.81
N ASN A 179 11.99 11.23 -4.45
CA ASN A 179 11.89 11.88 -3.14
C ASN A 179 11.82 10.87 -1.99
N LEU A 180 11.05 9.77 -2.17
CA LEU A 180 10.99 8.69 -1.20
C LEU A 180 12.39 8.12 -0.93
N ILE A 181 13.13 7.80 -1.98
CA ILE A 181 14.44 7.16 -1.90
C ILE A 181 15.51 8.08 -1.27
N LYS A 182 15.47 9.38 -1.60
CA LYS A 182 16.48 10.35 -1.13
C LYS A 182 16.27 10.80 0.32
N ASN A 183 15.04 10.81 0.81
CA ASN A 183 14.70 11.48 2.07
C ASN A 183 14.23 10.53 3.18
N HIS A 184 14.09 9.23 2.92
CA HIS A 184 13.58 8.23 3.86
C HIS A 184 14.36 6.92 3.80
#